data_a06d22a8a8f53827d888f00fb9444184
#
_entry.id   a06d22a8a8f53827d888f00fb9444184
#
_cell.length_a   1.000
_cell.length_b   1.000
_cell.length_c   1.000
_cell.angle_alpha   90.00
_cell.angle_beta   90.00
_cell.angle_gamma   90.00
#
_symmetry.space_group_name_H-M   'P 1'
#
loop_
_entity.id
_entity.type
_entity.pdbx_description
1 polymer ?
#
loop_
_entity_poly.entity_id
_entity_poly.type
_entity_poly.pdbx_seq_one_letter_code
_entity_poly.pdbx_strand_id
1 'polypeptide(L)'
;MATHPLDAMAAAPDHHEVLLENDRVRILDTCVKPGERTPVHAHEWPAALYVISWSDFIRRDPDGGVMVDSRQRTMGQSGAGLWLEPLPPHSIENVGNTDLRIIAVEVKS
;
A
#
# COMPACT_ATOMS: atom_id res chain seq x y z
N MET A 1 14.20 10.98 3.17
CA MET A 1 13.09 11.47 2.33
C MET A 1 13.05 10.67 1.05
N ALA A 2 11.86 10.28 0.61
CA ALA A 2 11.71 9.55 -0.65
C ALA A 2 12.02 10.48 -1.82
N THR A 3 12.75 9.94 -2.82
CA THR A 3 13.15 10.70 -4.00
C THR A 3 12.40 10.28 -5.26
N HIS A 4 11.66 9.16 -5.21
CA HIS A 4 10.91 8.66 -6.36
C HIS A 4 9.74 9.59 -6.67
N PRO A 5 9.57 10.06 -7.92
CA PRO A 5 8.48 10.98 -8.26
C PRO A 5 7.09 10.39 -8.07
N LEU A 6 6.97 9.05 -8.07
CA LEU A 6 5.72 8.34 -7.82
C LEU A 6 5.63 7.79 -6.39
N ASP A 7 6.47 8.28 -5.46
CA ASP A 7 6.35 7.91 -4.06
C ASP A 7 4.91 8.08 -3.56
N ALA A 8 4.48 7.18 -2.67
CA ALA A 8 3.11 7.13 -2.18
C ALA A 8 2.60 8.48 -1.66
N MET A 9 3.43 9.23 -0.93
CA MET A 9 3.01 10.53 -0.41
C MET A 9 2.94 11.61 -1.48
N ALA A 10 3.78 11.52 -2.52
CA ALA A 10 3.77 12.48 -3.61
C ALA A 10 2.64 12.20 -4.60
N ALA A 11 2.40 10.92 -4.93
CA ALA A 11 1.48 10.52 -6.00
C ALA A 11 0.10 10.13 -5.50
N ALA A 12 -0.05 9.67 -4.25
CA ALA A 12 -1.33 9.22 -3.70
C ALA A 12 -1.54 9.74 -2.27
N PRO A 13 -1.46 11.06 -2.04
CA PRO A 13 -1.56 11.62 -0.69
C PRO A 13 -2.93 11.42 -0.04
N ASP A 14 -3.99 11.23 -0.83
CA ASP A 14 -5.34 11.06 -0.28
C ASP A 14 -5.52 9.70 0.40
N HIS A 15 -4.63 8.74 0.13
CA HIS A 15 -4.73 7.39 0.67
C HIS A 15 -3.62 7.05 1.67
N HIS A 16 -2.68 7.97 1.89
CA HIS A 16 -1.53 7.73 2.75
C HIS A 16 -1.33 8.91 3.69
N GLU A 17 -1.02 8.61 4.96
CA GLU A 17 -0.68 9.61 5.96
C GLU A 17 0.63 9.19 6.63
N VAL A 18 1.56 10.13 6.74
CA VAL A 18 2.80 9.89 7.49
C VAL A 18 2.54 10.05 8.97
N LEU A 19 2.73 8.97 9.72
CA LEU A 19 2.58 9.00 11.18
C LEU A 19 3.89 9.33 11.89
N LEU A 20 5.00 8.91 11.31
CA LEU A 20 6.34 9.16 11.83
C LEU A 20 7.33 9.02 10.69
N GLU A 21 8.33 9.88 10.66
CA GLU A 21 9.43 9.76 9.71
C GLU A 21 10.72 10.25 10.32
N ASN A 22 11.79 9.49 10.15
CA ASN A 22 13.14 9.88 10.50
C ASN A 22 14.09 9.34 9.43
N ASP A 23 15.39 9.36 9.68
CA ASP A 23 16.37 8.89 8.70
C ASP A 23 16.43 7.36 8.57
N ARG A 24 15.71 6.61 9.41
CA ARG A 24 15.71 5.14 9.40
C ARG A 24 14.42 4.52 8.91
N VAL A 25 13.29 5.12 9.26
CA VAL A 25 11.97 4.57 8.95
C VAL A 25 10.99 5.66 8.56
N ARG A 26 9.96 5.25 7.83
CA ARG A 26 8.76 6.06 7.63
C ARG A 26 7.55 5.18 7.89
N ILE A 27 6.66 5.61 8.80
CA ILE A 27 5.43 4.88 9.11
C ILE A 27 4.28 5.55 8.38
N LEU A 28 3.61 4.78 7.51
CA LEU A 28 2.44 5.24 6.76
C LEU A 28 1.19 4.52 7.26
N ASP A 29 0.11 5.29 7.38
CA ASP A 29 -1.24 4.76 7.50
C ASP A 29 -1.86 4.83 6.10
N THR A 30 -2.17 3.68 5.52
CA THR A 30 -2.75 3.57 4.20
C THR A 30 -4.20 3.13 4.33
N CYS A 31 -5.13 3.87 3.71
CA CYS A 31 -6.54 3.52 3.73
C CYS A 31 -7.14 3.66 2.33
N VAL A 32 -7.74 2.57 1.84
CA VAL A 32 -8.48 2.56 0.58
C VAL A 32 -9.89 2.03 0.90
N LYS A 33 -10.89 2.89 0.77
CA LYS A 33 -12.27 2.51 1.07
C LYS A 33 -12.88 1.66 -0.03
N PRO A 34 -13.96 0.91 0.26
CA PRO A 34 -14.62 0.10 -0.77
C PRO A 34 -14.96 0.93 -2.01
N GLY A 35 -14.61 0.41 -3.17
CA GLY A 35 -14.84 1.06 -4.45
C GLY A 35 -13.82 2.11 -4.84
N GLU A 36 -12.92 2.50 -3.93
CA GLU A 36 -11.87 3.46 -4.25
C GLU A 36 -10.69 2.79 -4.93
N ARG A 37 -9.97 3.58 -5.72
CA ARG A 37 -8.75 3.19 -6.40
C ARG A 37 -7.70 4.28 -6.19
N THR A 38 -6.49 3.87 -5.81
CA THR A 38 -5.41 4.84 -5.65
C THR A 38 -4.89 5.29 -7.00
N PRO A 39 -4.36 6.51 -7.10
CA PRO A 39 -3.48 6.87 -8.22
C PRO A 39 -2.28 5.93 -8.29
N VAL A 40 -1.65 5.86 -9.45
CA VAL A 40 -0.41 5.09 -9.62
C VAL A 40 0.66 5.70 -8.72
N HIS A 41 1.29 4.84 -7.90
CA HIS A 41 2.36 5.23 -7.00
C HIS A 41 3.34 4.07 -6.81
N ALA A 42 4.47 4.33 -6.17
CA ALA A 42 5.50 3.33 -5.93
C ALA A 42 5.97 3.38 -4.48
N HIS A 43 6.54 2.26 -4.02
CA HIS A 43 7.19 2.17 -2.72
C HIS A 43 8.65 1.78 -2.95
N GLU A 44 9.57 2.71 -2.72
CA GLU A 44 10.99 2.47 -2.97
C GLU A 44 11.68 1.70 -1.84
N TRP A 45 11.05 1.61 -0.67
CA TRP A 45 11.61 0.91 0.48
C TRP A 45 10.80 -0.33 0.83
N PRO A 46 11.47 -1.38 1.35
CA PRO A 46 10.73 -2.52 1.90
C PRO A 46 10.00 -2.09 3.17
N ALA A 47 8.96 -2.83 3.53
CA ALA A 47 8.12 -2.46 4.67
C ALA A 47 7.64 -3.67 5.44
N ALA A 48 7.57 -3.51 6.76
CA ALA A 48 6.79 -4.38 7.61
C ALA A 48 5.36 -3.82 7.68
N LEU A 49 4.37 -4.66 7.41
CA LEU A 49 2.98 -4.25 7.36
C LEU A 49 2.21 -4.84 8.53
N TYR A 50 1.31 -4.04 9.10
CA TYR A 50 0.29 -4.52 10.03
C TYR A 50 -1.08 -4.20 9.45
N VAL A 51 -1.91 -5.22 9.25
CA VAL A 51 -3.24 -5.07 8.66
C VAL A 51 -4.24 -4.73 9.76
N ILE A 52 -4.73 -3.49 9.76
CA ILE A 52 -5.79 -3.07 10.68
C ILE A 52 -7.13 -3.61 10.21
N SER A 53 -7.44 -3.42 8.91
CA SER A 53 -8.66 -3.91 8.30
C SER A 53 -8.35 -4.49 6.93
N TRP A 54 -8.73 -5.73 6.72
CA TRP A 54 -8.54 -6.41 5.44
C TRP A 54 -9.74 -6.18 4.53
N SER A 55 -9.46 -6.02 3.25
CA SER A 55 -10.45 -6.10 2.19
C SER A 55 -9.80 -6.67 0.95
N ASP A 56 -10.58 -7.33 0.11
CA ASP A 56 -10.07 -7.80 -1.17
C ASP A 56 -9.68 -6.64 -2.07
N PHE A 57 -8.57 -6.81 -2.77
CA PHE A 57 -8.05 -5.77 -3.64
C PHE A 57 -7.45 -6.34 -4.92
N ILE A 58 -7.33 -5.46 -5.91
CA ILE A 58 -6.60 -5.73 -7.14
C ILE A 58 -5.45 -4.73 -7.23
N ARG A 59 -4.23 -5.24 -7.43
CA ARG A 59 -3.06 -4.40 -7.75
C ARG A 59 -2.84 -4.45 -9.24
N ARG A 60 -2.74 -3.26 -9.86
CA ARG A 60 -2.52 -3.13 -11.30
C ARG A 60 -1.24 -2.35 -11.58
N ASP A 61 -0.62 -2.69 -12.71
CA ASP A 61 0.49 -1.88 -13.23
C ASP A 61 -0.04 -0.57 -13.84
N PRO A 62 0.85 0.36 -14.26
CA PRO A 62 0.38 1.64 -14.81
C PRO A 62 -0.47 1.51 -16.07
N ASP A 63 -0.34 0.42 -16.81
CA ASP A 63 -1.13 0.16 -18.02
C ASP A 63 -2.47 -0.51 -17.72
N GLY A 64 -2.75 -0.80 -16.46
CA GLY A 64 -3.98 -1.44 -16.03
C GLY A 64 -3.93 -2.95 -15.95
N GLY A 65 -2.77 -3.56 -16.26
CA GLY A 65 -2.60 -5.02 -16.15
C GLY A 65 -2.64 -5.49 -14.70
N VAL A 66 -3.34 -6.61 -14.46
CA VAL A 66 -3.48 -7.16 -13.11
C VAL A 66 -2.16 -7.80 -12.67
N MET A 67 -1.57 -7.28 -11.60
CA MET A 67 -0.39 -7.85 -10.96
C MET A 67 -0.78 -8.84 -9.86
N VAL A 68 -1.78 -8.49 -9.06
CA VAL A 68 -2.29 -9.31 -7.95
C VAL A 68 -3.79 -9.10 -7.87
N ASP A 69 -4.52 -10.21 -7.72
CA ASP A 69 -5.93 -10.21 -7.35
C ASP A 69 -6.05 -11.04 -6.08
N SER A 70 -6.32 -10.38 -4.95
CA SER A 70 -6.33 -11.04 -3.65
C SER A 70 -7.41 -12.12 -3.53
N ARG A 71 -8.47 -12.02 -4.35
CA ARG A 71 -9.56 -13.02 -4.35
C ARG A 71 -9.10 -14.39 -4.89
N GLN A 72 -7.97 -14.41 -5.60
CA GLN A 72 -7.45 -15.65 -6.23
C GLN A 72 -6.36 -16.32 -5.41
N ARG A 73 -6.08 -15.83 -4.21
CA ARG A 73 -5.05 -16.40 -3.35
C ARG A 73 -5.36 -16.09 -1.90
N THR A 74 -4.83 -16.93 -1.00
CA THR A 74 -4.87 -16.65 0.43
C THR A 74 -3.79 -15.61 0.73
N MET A 75 -4.22 -14.43 1.16
CA MET A 75 -3.32 -13.34 1.50
C MET A 75 -3.49 -12.97 2.98
N GLY A 76 -3.40 -11.73 3.32
CA GLY A 76 -3.52 -11.28 4.69
C GLY A 76 -4.94 -11.30 5.22
N GLN A 77 -5.06 -11.01 6.48
CA GLN A 77 -6.32 -10.83 7.19
C GLN A 77 -6.10 -9.74 8.23
N SER A 78 -7.19 -9.22 8.80
CA SER A 78 -7.09 -8.21 9.86
C SER A 78 -6.27 -8.78 11.01
N GLY A 79 -5.34 -7.99 11.53
CA GLY A 79 -4.42 -8.40 12.60
C GLY A 79 -3.17 -9.13 12.11
N ALA A 80 -3.03 -9.38 10.82
CA ALA A 80 -1.84 -10.07 10.29
C ALA A 80 -0.66 -9.12 10.13
N GLY A 81 0.55 -9.66 10.34
CA GLY A 81 1.80 -9.00 9.98
C GLY A 81 2.33 -9.58 8.68
N LEU A 82 2.82 -8.72 7.79
CA LEU A 82 3.33 -9.10 6.48
C LEU A 82 4.63 -8.36 6.20
N TRP A 83 5.44 -8.91 5.30
CA TRP A 83 6.61 -8.22 4.78
C TRP A 83 6.38 -7.91 3.30
N LEU A 84 6.71 -6.70 2.89
CA LEU A 84 6.56 -6.25 1.51
C LEU A 84 7.90 -5.75 0.98
N GLU A 85 8.36 -6.36 -0.11
CA GLU A 85 9.51 -5.85 -0.84
C GLU A 85 9.15 -4.55 -1.56
N PRO A 86 10.13 -3.74 -1.97
CA PRO A 86 9.82 -2.53 -2.74
C PRO A 86 8.90 -2.82 -3.92
N LEU A 87 7.95 -1.94 -4.16
CA LEU A 87 6.96 -2.10 -5.22
C LEU A 87 7.20 -1.10 -6.34
N PRO A 88 7.28 -1.57 -7.60
CA PRO A 88 7.28 -0.67 -8.76
C PRO A 88 5.95 0.07 -8.88
N PRO A 89 5.84 1.03 -9.80
CA PRO A 89 4.60 1.79 -9.98
C PRO A 89 3.38 0.88 -10.15
N HIS A 90 2.34 1.16 -9.39
CA HIS A 90 1.11 0.36 -9.35
C HIS A 90 -0.04 1.19 -8.79
N SER A 91 -1.25 0.68 -8.94
CA SER A 91 -2.44 1.18 -8.26
C SER A 91 -3.11 0.05 -7.49
N ILE A 92 -3.88 0.42 -6.47
CA ILE A 92 -4.68 -0.51 -5.65
C ILE A 92 -6.14 -0.11 -5.79
N GLU A 93 -6.98 -1.09 -6.10
CA GLU A 93 -8.43 -0.93 -6.10
C GLU A 93 -9.02 -1.82 -5.02
N ASN A 94 -9.82 -1.24 -4.12
CA ASN A 94 -10.55 -2.02 -3.12
C ASN A 94 -11.81 -2.60 -3.78
N VAL A 95 -11.84 -3.90 -3.96
CA VAL A 95 -12.98 -4.62 -4.58
C VAL A 95 -13.79 -5.39 -3.55
N GLY A 96 -13.49 -5.22 -2.26
CA GLY A 96 -14.26 -5.78 -1.16
C GLY A 96 -15.30 -4.81 -0.64
N ASN A 97 -15.80 -5.08 0.57
CA ASN A 97 -16.87 -4.30 1.19
C ASN A 97 -16.46 -3.70 2.55
N THR A 98 -15.20 -3.76 2.89
CA THR A 98 -14.63 -3.17 4.10
C THR A 98 -13.47 -2.27 3.71
N ASP A 99 -12.99 -1.42 4.64
CA ASP A 99 -11.79 -0.63 4.40
C ASP A 99 -10.58 -1.56 4.28
N LEU A 100 -9.70 -1.26 3.34
CA LEU A 100 -8.35 -1.83 3.31
C LEU A 100 -7.46 -0.83 4.02
N ARG A 101 -7.09 -1.12 5.27
CA ARG A 101 -6.30 -0.21 6.08
C ARG A 101 -5.08 -0.92 6.65
N ILE A 102 -3.93 -0.39 6.36
CA ILE A 102 -2.65 -1.02 6.66
C ILE A 102 -1.70 0.03 7.23
N ILE A 103 -1.03 -0.33 8.33
CA ILE A 103 0.12 0.44 8.80
C ILE A 103 1.38 -0.18 8.19
N ALA A 104 2.14 0.64 7.48
CA ALA A 104 3.39 0.21 6.86
C ALA A 104 4.57 0.89 7.55
N VAL A 105 5.50 0.10 8.08
CA VAL A 105 6.77 0.59 8.58
C VAL A 105 7.79 0.41 7.47
N GLU A 106 8.03 1.47 6.71
CA GLU A 106 9.00 1.46 5.62
C GLU A 106 10.40 1.60 6.19
N VAL A 107 11.30 0.73 5.75
CA VAL A 107 12.67 0.69 6.26
C VAL A 107 13.60 1.33 5.24
N LYS A 108 14.15 2.49 5.61
CA LYS A 108 15.16 3.20 4.81
C LYS A 108 16.51 2.61 5.17
N SER A 109 17.13 1.95 4.26
CA SER A 109 18.41 1.32 4.57
C SER A 109 19.61 2.13 4.11
#